data_86217b0316bd24bfcf31ac62ce2ddba8
#
_entry.id   86217b0316bd24bfcf31ac62ce2ddba8
#
_cell.length_a   1.000
_cell.length_b   1.000
_cell.length_c   1.000
_cell.angle_alpha   90.00
_cell.angle_beta   90.00
_cell.angle_gamma   90.00
#
_symmetry.space_group_name_H-M   'P 1'
#
loop_
_entity.id
_entity.type
_entity.pdbx_description
1 polymer ?
#
loop_
_entity_poly.entity_id
_entity_poly.type
_entity_poly.pdbx_seq_one_letter_code
_entity_poly.pdbx_strand_id
1 'polypeptide(L)'
;MPHYGFTLAEVLVTLGIIGVVSAMTVPALMQNYQRKSYVTQLHKVYNELQQTFLQFKTDRNAINLREAGITSADTLNAMTMQYFKIVESCSDATTVEPCFENPSKYKKLDGGSARAFDNADSGSFVLASGAAIRPWLSGNDNNAFIVYVVDINGRKGPNVFGRDFFDMCVDVNGTVDTCSDKAE
;
A
#
# COMPACT_ATOMS: atom_id res chain seq x y z
N MET A 1 41.50 -6.63 -48.49
CA MET A 1 41.16 -6.92 -47.07
C MET A 1 40.11 -8.02 -47.08
N PRO A 2 40.33 -9.18 -46.44
CA PRO A 2 39.32 -10.24 -46.42
C PRO A 2 38.14 -9.78 -45.55
N HIS A 3 36.95 -9.75 -46.10
CA HIS A 3 35.71 -9.51 -45.36
C HIS A 3 35.21 -10.86 -44.80
N TYR A 4 35.38 -11.05 -43.49
CA TYR A 4 34.80 -12.20 -42.80
C TYR A 4 33.33 -11.91 -42.55
N GLY A 5 32.44 -12.59 -43.27
CA GLY A 5 31.00 -12.59 -43.01
C GLY A 5 30.65 -13.68 -42.03
N PHE A 6 29.66 -13.43 -41.13
CA PHE A 6 29.12 -14.44 -40.25
C PHE A 6 28.33 -15.51 -41.05
N THR A 7 28.46 -16.75 -40.64
CA THR A 7 27.67 -17.83 -41.20
C THR A 7 26.27 -17.84 -40.62
N LEU A 8 25.29 -18.31 -41.39
CA LEU A 8 23.90 -18.46 -40.91
C LEU A 8 23.81 -19.34 -39.65
N ALA A 9 24.64 -20.39 -39.61
CA ALA A 9 24.69 -21.29 -38.45
C ALA A 9 25.20 -20.61 -37.16
N GLU A 10 26.19 -19.75 -37.23
CA GLU A 10 26.71 -18.97 -36.07
C GLU A 10 25.63 -18.04 -35.51
N VAL A 11 24.88 -17.35 -36.41
CA VAL A 11 23.80 -16.45 -35.98
C VAL A 11 22.68 -17.24 -35.35
N LEU A 12 22.28 -18.37 -35.89
CA LEU A 12 21.21 -19.20 -35.33
C LEU A 12 21.58 -19.78 -33.96
N VAL A 13 22.81 -20.25 -33.80
CA VAL A 13 23.29 -20.77 -32.50
C VAL A 13 23.34 -19.69 -31.45
N THR A 14 23.88 -18.51 -31.77
CA THR A 14 23.98 -17.40 -30.83
C THR A 14 22.60 -16.89 -30.41
N LEU A 15 21.67 -16.73 -31.34
CA LEU A 15 20.28 -16.35 -31.02
C LEU A 15 19.56 -17.42 -30.17
N GLY A 16 19.82 -18.70 -30.45
CA GLY A 16 19.28 -19.80 -29.66
C GLY A 16 19.77 -19.75 -28.20
N ILE A 17 21.05 -19.56 -27.97
CA ILE A 17 21.64 -19.45 -26.63
C ILE A 17 21.09 -18.23 -25.89
N ILE A 18 21.07 -17.05 -26.53
CA ILE A 18 20.53 -15.83 -25.94
C ILE A 18 19.04 -16.01 -25.61
N GLY A 19 18.27 -16.65 -26.47
CA GLY A 19 16.85 -16.92 -26.24
C GLY A 19 16.61 -17.77 -25.00
N VAL A 20 17.34 -18.86 -24.83
CA VAL A 20 17.21 -19.77 -23.67
C VAL A 20 17.66 -19.06 -22.38
N VAL A 21 18.80 -18.38 -22.38
CA VAL A 21 19.28 -17.67 -21.21
C VAL A 21 18.30 -16.57 -20.81
N SER A 22 17.81 -15.77 -21.76
CA SER A 22 16.84 -14.72 -21.50
C SER A 22 15.53 -15.26 -20.94
N ALA A 23 15.01 -16.38 -21.45
CA ALA A 23 13.78 -16.99 -20.98
C ALA A 23 13.85 -17.43 -19.51
N MET A 24 15.02 -17.82 -19.02
CA MET A 24 15.23 -18.21 -17.61
C MET A 24 15.54 -17.02 -16.68
N THR A 25 16.24 -16.02 -17.17
CA THR A 25 16.75 -14.92 -16.32
C THR A 25 15.76 -13.76 -16.18
N VAL A 26 15.05 -13.40 -17.24
CA VAL A 26 14.15 -12.24 -17.23
C VAL A 26 13.00 -12.38 -16.21
N PRO A 27 12.28 -13.51 -16.12
CA PRO A 27 11.20 -13.63 -15.14
C PRO A 27 11.68 -13.49 -13.70
N ALA A 28 12.81 -14.09 -13.35
CA ALA A 28 13.39 -14.01 -12.01
C ALA A 28 13.83 -12.57 -11.66
N LEU A 29 14.41 -11.86 -12.61
CA LEU A 29 14.82 -10.47 -12.43
C LEU A 29 13.60 -9.55 -12.23
N MET A 30 12.55 -9.74 -13.01
CA MET A 30 11.32 -8.95 -12.89
C MET A 30 10.62 -9.16 -11.54
N GLN A 31 10.54 -10.40 -11.05
CA GLN A 31 9.97 -10.69 -9.74
C GLN A 31 10.74 -10.02 -8.60
N ASN A 32 12.08 -10.08 -8.64
CA ASN A 32 12.93 -9.42 -7.65
C ASN A 32 12.79 -7.89 -7.70
N TYR A 33 12.69 -7.31 -8.88
CA TYR A 33 12.47 -5.89 -9.05
C TYR A 33 11.11 -5.44 -8.49
N GLN A 34 10.05 -6.16 -8.81
CA GLN A 34 8.70 -5.87 -8.30
C GLN A 34 8.66 -5.95 -6.77
N ARG A 35 9.27 -6.99 -6.18
CA ARG A 35 9.34 -7.14 -4.71
C ARG A 35 10.06 -5.95 -4.07
N LYS A 36 11.20 -5.54 -4.59
CA LYS A 36 11.94 -4.36 -4.11
C LYS A 36 11.12 -3.08 -4.25
N SER A 37 10.40 -2.92 -5.36
CA SER A 37 9.52 -1.78 -5.59
C SER A 37 8.40 -1.71 -4.56
N TYR A 38 7.72 -2.82 -4.26
CA TYR A 38 6.66 -2.85 -3.25
C TYR A 38 7.18 -2.52 -1.85
N VAL A 39 8.33 -3.07 -1.46
CA VAL A 39 8.95 -2.74 -0.17
C VAL A 39 9.27 -1.25 -0.08
N THR A 40 9.81 -0.66 -1.13
CA THR A 40 10.11 0.79 -1.15
C THR A 40 8.86 1.64 -1.05
N GLN A 41 7.78 1.27 -1.74
CA GLN A 41 6.50 1.95 -1.67
C GLN A 41 5.86 1.82 -0.28
N LEU A 42 5.93 0.63 0.32
CA LEU A 42 5.44 0.39 1.67
C LEU A 42 6.16 1.27 2.70
N HIS A 43 7.50 1.31 2.65
CA HIS A 43 8.29 2.20 3.51
C HIS A 43 7.94 3.67 3.30
N LYS A 44 7.64 4.09 2.07
CA LYS A 44 7.23 5.47 1.80
C LYS A 44 5.92 5.80 2.51
N VAL A 45 4.90 4.95 2.38
CA VAL A 45 3.61 5.16 3.05
C VAL A 45 3.76 5.10 4.57
N TYR A 46 4.52 4.14 5.10
CA TYR A 46 4.83 4.06 6.52
C TYR A 46 5.43 5.36 7.07
N ASN A 47 6.45 5.87 6.40
CA ASN A 47 7.10 7.12 6.79
C ASN A 47 6.15 8.33 6.66
N GLU A 48 5.29 8.35 5.64
CA GLU A 48 4.29 9.40 5.45
C GLU A 48 3.27 9.40 6.60
N LEU A 49 2.78 8.23 7.02
CA LEU A 49 1.91 8.07 8.18
C LEU A 49 2.61 8.55 9.47
N GLN A 50 3.82 8.08 9.76
CA GLN A 50 4.58 8.46 10.95
C GLN A 50 4.80 9.97 11.05
N GLN A 51 5.23 10.59 9.97
CA GLN A 51 5.48 12.03 9.92
C GLN A 51 4.19 12.83 10.08
N THR A 52 3.10 12.38 9.47
CA THR A 52 1.80 13.03 9.59
C THR A 52 1.29 13.05 11.02
N PHE A 53 1.35 11.93 11.73
CA PHE A 53 0.91 11.88 13.13
C PHE A 53 1.82 12.67 14.07
N LEU A 54 3.11 12.66 13.81
CA LEU A 54 4.04 13.49 14.56
C LEU A 54 3.73 14.98 14.38
N GLN A 55 3.54 15.41 13.13
CA GLN A 55 3.19 16.79 12.81
C GLN A 55 1.85 17.18 13.42
N PHE A 56 0.82 16.35 13.28
CA PHE A 56 -0.51 16.60 13.82
C PHE A 56 -0.49 16.82 15.34
N LYS A 57 0.21 15.97 16.11
CA LYS A 57 0.37 16.15 17.56
C LYS A 57 1.15 17.41 17.89
N THR A 58 2.20 17.70 17.16
CA THR A 58 3.04 18.88 17.37
C THR A 58 2.25 20.16 17.14
N ASP A 59 1.50 20.24 16.05
CA ASP A 59 0.70 21.42 15.71
C ASP A 59 -0.44 21.67 16.72
N ARG A 60 -0.90 20.62 17.37
CA ARG A 60 -1.94 20.66 18.42
C ARG A 60 -1.39 20.75 19.84
N ASN A 61 -0.05 20.71 19.99
CA ASN A 61 0.64 20.65 21.29
C ASN A 61 0.07 19.55 22.20
N ALA A 62 -0.23 18.37 21.62
CA ALA A 62 -0.91 17.26 22.27
C ALA A 62 0.05 16.09 22.56
N ILE A 63 -0.19 15.38 23.66
CA ILE A 63 0.61 14.21 24.04
C ILE A 63 0.24 12.99 23.18
N ASN A 64 -1.05 12.87 22.83
CA ASN A 64 -1.58 11.75 22.08
C ASN A 64 -2.63 12.18 21.04
N LEU A 65 -3.02 11.26 20.16
CA LEU A 65 -3.93 11.54 19.05
C LEU A 65 -5.37 11.88 19.51
N ARG A 66 -5.80 11.31 20.62
CA ARG A 66 -7.13 11.62 21.19
C ARG A 66 -7.18 13.04 21.74
N GLU A 67 -6.16 13.45 22.46
CA GLU A 67 -6.01 14.82 22.95
C GLU A 67 -5.83 15.82 21.79
N ALA A 68 -5.14 15.41 20.72
CA ALA A 68 -5.03 16.19 19.49
C ALA A 68 -6.36 16.40 18.76
N GLY A 69 -7.44 15.69 19.13
CA GLY A 69 -8.79 15.90 18.64
C GLY A 69 -9.33 14.78 17.74
N ILE A 70 -8.66 13.63 17.64
CA ILE A 70 -9.22 12.47 16.93
C ILE A 70 -10.16 11.72 17.89
N THR A 71 -11.46 11.98 17.76
CA THR A 71 -12.50 11.42 18.63
C THR A 71 -13.63 10.73 17.87
N SER A 72 -13.71 10.94 16.55
CA SER A 72 -14.74 10.36 15.68
C SER A 72 -14.16 10.11 14.28
N ALA A 73 -14.90 9.36 13.45
CA ALA A 73 -14.56 9.15 12.05
C ALA A 73 -14.44 10.48 11.28
N ASP A 74 -15.32 11.45 11.56
CA ASP A 74 -15.29 12.76 10.92
C ASP A 74 -13.99 13.53 11.25
N THR A 75 -13.58 13.51 12.53
CA THR A 75 -12.33 14.16 12.94
C THR A 75 -11.10 13.49 12.36
N LEU A 76 -11.14 12.15 12.19
CA LEU A 76 -10.09 11.38 11.53
C LEU A 76 -10.02 11.70 10.04
N ASN A 77 -11.15 11.77 9.36
CA ASN A 77 -11.23 12.14 7.95
C ASN A 77 -10.73 13.58 7.73
N ALA A 78 -11.15 14.52 8.57
CA ALA A 78 -10.72 15.91 8.51
C ALA A 78 -9.19 16.04 8.70
N MET A 79 -8.62 15.33 9.68
CA MET A 79 -7.18 15.26 9.88
C MET A 79 -6.48 14.66 8.65
N THR A 80 -7.00 13.57 8.11
CA THR A 80 -6.44 12.93 6.93
C THR A 80 -6.42 13.90 5.73
N MET A 81 -7.51 14.60 5.48
CA MET A 81 -7.60 15.60 4.40
C MET A 81 -6.67 16.79 4.61
N GLN A 82 -6.42 17.19 5.84
CA GLN A 82 -5.61 18.36 6.15
C GLN A 82 -4.10 18.09 6.11
N TYR A 83 -3.67 16.92 6.56
CA TYR A 83 -2.26 16.63 6.81
C TYR A 83 -1.61 15.73 5.74
N PHE A 84 -2.39 14.96 4.99
CA PHE A 84 -1.86 14.19 3.88
C PHE A 84 -1.96 14.95 2.56
N LYS A 85 -1.02 14.68 1.66
CA LYS A 85 -1.08 15.19 0.28
C LYS A 85 -2.04 14.33 -0.55
N ILE A 86 -3.33 14.64 -0.47
CA ILE A 86 -4.38 13.92 -1.16
C ILE A 86 -4.57 14.48 -2.57
N VAL A 87 -4.68 13.60 -3.56
CA VAL A 87 -4.98 13.92 -4.97
C VAL A 87 -6.40 13.55 -5.34
N GLU A 88 -7.00 12.58 -4.65
CA GLU A 88 -8.38 12.15 -4.86
C GLU A 88 -9.01 11.73 -3.53
N SER A 89 -10.26 12.09 -3.32
CA SER A 89 -11.05 11.72 -2.14
C SER A 89 -12.35 11.06 -2.58
N CYS A 90 -12.60 9.86 -2.07
CA CYS A 90 -13.83 9.10 -2.27
C CYS A 90 -14.60 9.15 -0.96
N SER A 91 -15.49 10.14 -0.85
CA SER A 91 -16.18 10.47 0.39
C SER A 91 -17.38 9.57 0.71
N ASP A 92 -17.76 8.70 -0.22
CA ASP A 92 -18.85 7.75 0.03
C ASP A 92 -18.30 6.58 0.85
N ALA A 93 -18.79 6.47 2.09
CA ALA A 93 -18.42 5.40 3.00
C ALA A 93 -18.81 4.00 2.47
N THR A 94 -19.75 3.92 1.54
CA THR A 94 -20.26 2.67 0.97
C THR A 94 -19.48 2.21 -0.26
N THR A 95 -18.83 3.13 -0.97
CA THR A 95 -18.04 2.84 -2.16
C THR A 95 -16.58 3.20 -1.96
N VAL A 96 -15.71 2.25 -2.19
CA VAL A 96 -14.26 2.46 -2.14
C VAL A 96 -13.69 2.93 -3.48
N GLU A 97 -14.43 2.72 -4.55
CA GLU A 97 -14.09 3.19 -5.90
C GLU A 97 -14.39 4.70 -6.03
N PRO A 98 -13.60 5.46 -6.77
CA PRO A 98 -12.45 5.05 -7.58
C PRO A 98 -11.10 5.02 -6.84
N CYS A 99 -11.04 5.29 -5.53
CA CYS A 99 -9.79 5.34 -4.78
C CYS A 99 -9.11 3.96 -4.71
N PHE A 100 -9.88 2.93 -4.45
CA PHE A 100 -9.46 1.53 -4.51
C PHE A 100 -10.08 0.82 -5.72
N GLU A 101 -9.61 -0.36 -6.01
CA GLU A 101 -10.27 -1.28 -6.93
C GLU A 101 -11.49 -1.91 -6.25
N ASN A 102 -12.36 -2.55 -7.02
CA ASN A 102 -13.52 -3.23 -6.48
C ASN A 102 -13.12 -4.23 -5.38
N PRO A 103 -13.78 -4.23 -4.20
CA PRO A 103 -13.43 -5.09 -3.07
C PRO A 103 -13.30 -6.58 -3.41
N SER A 104 -14.04 -7.08 -4.39
CA SER A 104 -13.95 -8.48 -4.85
C SER A 104 -12.62 -8.85 -5.50
N LYS A 105 -11.82 -7.86 -5.90
CA LYS A 105 -10.49 -8.06 -6.51
C LYS A 105 -9.41 -8.27 -5.46
N TYR A 106 -9.64 -7.85 -4.22
CA TYR A 106 -8.68 -8.01 -3.13
C TYR A 106 -8.71 -9.44 -2.60
N LYS A 107 -7.54 -10.07 -2.57
CA LYS A 107 -7.36 -11.47 -2.18
C LYS A 107 -6.35 -11.61 -1.07
N LYS A 108 -6.48 -12.66 -0.26
CA LYS A 108 -5.43 -13.16 0.62
C LYS A 108 -4.42 -13.98 -0.17
N LEU A 109 -3.28 -14.30 0.45
CA LEU A 109 -2.26 -15.16 -0.15
C LEU A 109 -2.77 -16.59 -0.45
N ASP A 110 -3.76 -17.06 0.29
CA ASP A 110 -4.44 -18.34 0.07
C ASP A 110 -5.52 -18.30 -1.04
N GLY A 111 -5.75 -17.13 -1.64
CA GLY A 111 -6.76 -16.89 -2.67
C GLY A 111 -8.16 -16.55 -2.12
N GLY A 112 -8.35 -16.56 -0.81
CA GLY A 112 -9.58 -16.11 -0.16
C GLY A 112 -9.80 -14.59 -0.32
N SER A 113 -11.02 -14.11 -0.07
CA SER A 113 -11.34 -12.68 -0.13
C SER A 113 -10.70 -11.94 1.05
N ALA A 114 -10.12 -10.77 0.79
CA ALA A 114 -9.69 -9.87 1.84
C ALA A 114 -10.91 -9.07 2.38
N ARG A 115 -11.10 -9.04 3.71
CA ARG A 115 -12.24 -8.37 4.37
C ARG A 115 -11.96 -6.91 4.76
N ALA A 116 -11.03 -6.26 4.12
CA ALA A 116 -10.48 -4.98 4.58
C ALA A 116 -11.40 -3.76 4.38
N PHE A 117 -12.60 -3.93 3.81
CA PHE A 117 -13.49 -2.82 3.47
C PHE A 117 -14.84 -2.86 4.23
N ASP A 118 -14.96 -3.70 5.24
CA ASP A 118 -16.24 -3.91 5.97
C ASP A 118 -16.64 -2.73 6.88
N ASN A 119 -15.74 -1.78 7.14
CA ASN A 119 -15.99 -0.62 7.98
C ASN A 119 -16.44 0.59 7.15
N ALA A 120 -17.72 0.93 7.25
CA ALA A 120 -18.38 1.93 6.41
C ALA A 120 -18.16 3.40 6.82
N ASP A 121 -17.54 3.67 7.98
CA ASP A 121 -17.61 5.01 8.59
C ASP A 121 -16.51 5.98 8.11
N SER A 122 -15.63 5.55 7.20
CA SER A 122 -14.48 6.36 6.82
C SER A 122 -14.34 6.52 5.31
N GLY A 123 -13.90 7.72 4.90
CA GLY A 123 -13.57 8.00 3.51
C GLY A 123 -12.35 7.22 3.03
N SER A 124 -12.25 7.10 1.72
CA SER A 124 -11.07 6.56 1.04
C SER A 124 -10.32 7.69 0.35
N PHE A 125 -9.00 7.64 0.32
CA PHE A 125 -8.17 8.70 -0.20
C PHE A 125 -7.03 8.15 -1.05
N VAL A 126 -6.70 8.86 -2.13
CA VAL A 126 -5.48 8.58 -2.92
C VAL A 126 -4.44 9.65 -2.59
N LEU A 127 -3.27 9.20 -2.19
CA LEU A 127 -2.14 10.07 -1.87
C LEU A 127 -1.37 10.49 -3.13
N ALA A 128 -0.67 11.61 -3.05
CA ALA A 128 0.24 12.06 -4.14
C ALA A 128 1.36 11.03 -4.43
N SER A 129 1.63 10.12 -3.51
CA SER A 129 2.52 8.97 -3.72
C SER A 129 1.96 7.91 -4.66
N GLY A 130 0.65 7.96 -4.95
CA GLY A 130 -0.09 6.97 -5.72
C GLY A 130 -0.65 5.81 -4.88
N ALA A 131 -0.41 5.80 -3.57
CA ALA A 131 -1.02 4.85 -2.67
C ALA A 131 -2.46 5.25 -2.33
N ALA A 132 -3.34 4.28 -2.13
CA ALA A 132 -4.67 4.49 -1.60
C ALA A 132 -4.69 4.13 -0.11
N ILE A 133 -5.37 4.95 0.68
CA ILE A 133 -5.53 4.74 2.13
C ILE A 133 -7.00 4.87 2.54
N ARG A 134 -7.40 4.05 3.50
CA ARG A 134 -8.72 4.12 4.12
C ARG A 134 -8.56 3.97 5.63
N PRO A 135 -8.69 5.07 6.40
CA PRO A 135 -8.61 5.04 7.85
C PRO A 135 -9.94 4.66 8.49
N TRP A 136 -9.91 4.02 9.66
CA TRP A 136 -11.06 3.95 10.58
C TRP A 136 -10.59 3.91 12.03
N LEU A 137 -11.46 4.34 12.94
CA LEU A 137 -11.22 4.23 14.37
C LEU A 137 -11.48 2.79 14.84
N SER A 138 -10.49 2.20 15.48
CA SER A 138 -10.62 0.91 16.13
C SER A 138 -11.22 1.12 17.54
N GLY A 139 -12.42 0.61 17.75
CA GLY A 139 -13.20 0.93 18.97
C GLY A 139 -12.67 0.32 20.25
N ASN A 140 -11.98 -0.83 20.22
CA ASN A 140 -11.72 -1.58 21.44
C ASN A 140 -10.52 -2.54 21.42
N ASP A 141 -9.81 -2.75 20.32
CA ASP A 141 -8.98 -3.94 20.27
C ASP A 141 -7.48 -3.66 20.24
N ASN A 142 -6.82 -4.15 21.28
CA ASN A 142 -5.41 -4.57 21.28
C ASN A 142 -4.37 -3.55 20.84
N ASN A 143 -4.42 -2.34 21.43
CA ASN A 143 -3.47 -1.25 21.22
C ASN A 143 -3.60 -0.46 19.90
N ALA A 144 -4.44 -0.83 18.96
CA ALA A 144 -4.70 -0.02 17.77
C ALA A 144 -5.79 1.02 18.07
N PHE A 145 -5.44 2.30 17.91
CA PHE A 145 -6.39 3.41 17.99
C PHE A 145 -7.00 3.72 16.62
N ILE A 146 -6.18 3.68 15.57
CA ILE A 146 -6.59 3.85 14.17
C ILE A 146 -6.04 2.68 13.37
N VAL A 147 -6.82 2.19 12.42
CA VAL A 147 -6.37 1.24 11.41
C VAL A 147 -6.44 1.89 10.05
N TYR A 148 -5.39 1.76 9.27
CA TYR A 148 -5.33 2.16 7.87
C TYR A 148 -5.26 0.91 6.99
N VAL A 149 -6.23 0.76 6.11
CA VAL A 149 -6.06 -0.09 4.93
C VAL A 149 -5.23 0.68 3.92
N VAL A 150 -4.18 0.08 3.44
CA VAL A 150 -3.22 0.69 2.53
C VAL A 150 -3.02 -0.19 1.30
N ASP A 151 -3.31 0.36 0.13
CA ASP A 151 -2.90 -0.19 -1.14
C ASP A 151 -1.75 0.67 -1.68
N ILE A 152 -0.54 0.12 -1.66
CA ILE A 152 0.68 0.89 -1.93
C ILE A 152 0.84 1.33 -3.39
N ASN A 153 0.14 0.68 -4.31
CA ASN A 153 0.18 0.98 -5.74
C ASN A 153 -1.18 1.43 -6.29
N GLY A 154 -2.17 1.64 -5.40
CA GLY A 154 -3.51 2.04 -5.73
C GLY A 154 -4.23 0.93 -6.51
N ARG A 155 -5.05 1.30 -7.49
CA ARG A 155 -5.86 0.35 -8.30
C ARG A 155 -5.06 -0.61 -9.18
N LYS A 156 -3.74 -0.50 -9.17
CA LYS A 156 -2.85 -1.39 -9.95
C LYS A 156 -2.66 -2.69 -9.18
N GLY A 157 -3.19 -3.78 -9.70
CA GLY A 157 -3.02 -5.09 -9.06
C GLY A 157 -1.57 -5.51 -8.82
N PRO A 158 -1.41 -6.60 -8.08
CA PRO A 158 -2.30 -7.76 -7.96
C PRO A 158 -3.37 -7.68 -6.85
N ASN A 159 -3.39 -6.67 -5.98
CA ASN A 159 -4.34 -6.46 -4.89
C ASN A 159 -4.38 -7.66 -3.91
N VAL A 160 -3.20 -8.07 -3.45
CA VAL A 160 -3.03 -9.24 -2.58
C VAL A 160 -2.53 -8.78 -1.21
N PHE A 161 -3.28 -9.16 -0.17
CA PHE A 161 -2.92 -8.87 1.21
C PHE A 161 -1.54 -9.45 1.56
N GLY A 162 -0.68 -8.63 2.15
CA GLY A 162 0.70 -8.99 2.44
C GLY A 162 1.67 -8.83 1.25
N ARG A 163 1.20 -8.38 0.09
CA ARG A 163 2.04 -8.14 -1.09
C ARG A 163 2.06 -6.67 -1.53
N ASP A 164 0.93 -6.10 -1.87
CA ASP A 164 0.72 -4.70 -2.25
C ASP A 164 -0.42 -4.03 -1.46
N PHE A 165 -1.13 -4.80 -0.66
CA PHE A 165 -2.25 -4.41 0.16
C PHE A 165 -2.00 -4.81 1.62
N PHE A 166 -2.12 -3.87 2.57
CA PHE A 166 -1.71 -4.03 3.97
C PHE A 166 -2.67 -3.33 4.92
N ASP A 167 -2.70 -3.83 6.15
CA ASP A 167 -3.27 -3.11 7.29
C ASP A 167 -2.13 -2.52 8.13
N MET A 168 -2.25 -1.23 8.45
CA MET A 168 -1.34 -0.52 9.34
C MET A 168 -2.10 -0.01 10.54
N CYS A 169 -1.65 -0.37 11.72
CA CYS A 169 -2.23 0.05 12.99
C CYS A 169 -1.46 1.23 13.57
N VAL A 170 -2.20 2.19 14.08
CA VAL A 170 -1.66 3.36 14.76
C VAL A 170 -2.16 3.35 16.19
N ASP A 171 -1.26 3.40 17.14
CA ASP A 171 -1.61 3.49 18.55
C ASP A 171 -2.08 4.89 18.92
N VAL A 172 -2.59 5.05 20.13
CA VAL A 172 -3.06 6.36 20.63
C VAL A 172 -1.95 7.41 20.67
N ASN A 173 -0.69 6.99 20.74
CA ASN A 173 0.48 7.90 20.75
C ASN A 173 0.93 8.28 19.34
N GLY A 174 0.33 7.69 18.30
CA GLY A 174 0.66 7.95 16.91
C GLY A 174 1.84 7.13 16.37
N THR A 175 2.17 6.01 17.04
CA THR A 175 3.15 5.06 16.53
C THR A 175 2.47 4.16 15.51
N VAL A 176 3.06 4.05 14.34
CA VAL A 176 2.57 3.17 13.27
C VAL A 176 3.27 1.83 13.37
N ASP A 177 2.49 0.75 13.33
CA ASP A 177 3.00 -0.63 13.29
C ASP A 177 2.11 -1.47 12.38
N THR A 178 2.53 -2.70 12.11
CA THR A 178 1.64 -3.67 11.47
C THR A 178 0.52 -4.04 12.44
N CYS A 179 -0.70 -4.19 11.92
CA CYS A 179 -1.77 -4.79 12.71
C CYS A 179 -1.40 -6.25 12.95
N SER A 180 -0.67 -6.51 14.03
CA SER A 180 -0.45 -7.87 14.46
C SER A 180 -1.74 -8.39 15.07
N ASP A 181 -2.63 -8.96 14.28
CA ASP A 181 -3.42 -10.04 14.78
C ASP A 181 -2.40 -11.08 15.25
N LYS A 182 -2.37 -11.32 16.55
CA LYS A 182 -1.67 -12.49 17.06
C LYS A 182 -2.26 -13.65 16.28
N ALA A 183 -1.52 -14.14 15.29
CA ALA A 183 -1.83 -15.41 14.68
C ALA A 183 -1.83 -16.43 15.82
N GLU A 184 -3.00 -16.81 16.29
CA GLU A 184 -3.19 -18.04 17.02
C GLU A 184 -2.96 -19.22 16.09
#